data_43cca4375143236c73127b4f9a39b074
#
_entry.id   43cca4375143236c73127b4f9a39b074
#
_cell.length_a   1.000
_cell.length_b   1.000
_cell.length_c   1.000
_cell.angle_alpha   90.00
_cell.angle_beta   90.00
_cell.angle_gamma   90.00
#
_symmetry.space_group_name_H-M   'P 1'
#
loop_
_entity.id
_entity.type
_entity.pdbx_description
1 polymer ?
#
loop_
_entity_poly.entity_id
_entity_poly.type
_entity_poly.pdbx_seq_one_letter_code
_entity_poly.pdbx_strand_id
1 'polypeptide(L)'
;MKKVIILLVVVAVLAIGFFAGYRYLYKKADSVFKLSGEIQMTQVDVAFKVSGTISHRYFSEGMTVKKDQLLAELNNETYLTQQKMAKANEDVAKWGLEELKAGFKKAGTTNKNLLEKTQAQLNAASANRELSDYQLSYTKLNSPLNGVILAAYREEGEVVAAGAPVFSIGDTEKLWIRAYLPETKADAVKLGQKMIIKIDSMPNEKFEGKVIFISDKAEFTPKQIYTTEERVKLVYKVKIEITDTKGILKPGIPADAFLEE
;
A
#
# COMPACT_ATOMS: atom_id res chain seq x y z
N MET A 1 78.03 21.00 -9.39
CA MET A 1 76.77 21.65 -9.86
C MET A 1 75.95 20.75 -10.80
N LYS A 2 76.52 20.14 -11.88
CA LYS A 2 75.71 19.30 -12.81
C LYS A 2 75.05 18.10 -12.16
N LYS A 3 75.69 17.38 -11.19
CA LYS A 3 75.04 16.23 -10.49
C LYS A 3 73.90 16.60 -9.61
N VAL A 4 73.85 17.79 -8.98
CA VAL A 4 72.77 18.28 -8.15
C VAL A 4 71.55 18.65 -9.01
N ILE A 5 71.81 19.23 -10.19
CA ILE A 5 70.70 19.61 -11.14
C ILE A 5 70.05 18.33 -11.67
N ILE A 6 70.81 17.27 -11.99
CA ILE A 6 70.24 15.99 -12.45
C ILE A 6 69.39 15.34 -11.37
N LEU A 7 69.83 15.39 -10.10
CA LEU A 7 69.11 14.84 -8.98
C LEU A 7 67.74 15.56 -8.79
N LEU A 8 67.74 16.91 -8.88
CA LEU A 8 66.55 17.71 -8.78
C LEU A 8 65.54 17.44 -9.92
N VAL A 9 65.99 17.24 -11.13
CA VAL A 9 65.14 16.89 -12.28
C VAL A 9 64.54 15.51 -12.10
N VAL A 10 65.26 14.51 -11.61
CA VAL A 10 64.73 13.15 -11.35
C VAL A 10 63.67 13.20 -10.25
N VAL A 11 63.90 13.94 -9.17
CA VAL A 11 62.91 14.10 -8.09
C VAL A 11 61.65 14.79 -8.59
N ALA A 12 61.82 15.83 -9.43
CA ALA A 12 60.64 16.54 -10.02
C ALA A 12 59.82 15.63 -10.94
N VAL A 13 60.47 14.79 -11.77
CA VAL A 13 59.78 13.84 -12.65
C VAL A 13 59.06 12.77 -11.85
N LEU A 14 59.67 12.25 -10.77
CA LEU A 14 59.01 11.28 -9.87
C LEU A 14 57.83 11.92 -9.13
N ALA A 15 57.95 13.15 -8.66
CA ALA A 15 56.88 13.88 -8.01
C ALA A 15 55.69 14.13 -8.97
N ILE A 16 55.96 14.52 -10.23
CA ILE A 16 54.95 14.72 -11.25
C ILE A 16 54.23 13.38 -11.58
N GLY A 17 55.02 12.29 -11.74
CA GLY A 17 54.49 10.95 -11.99
C GLY A 17 53.60 10.45 -10.83
N PHE A 18 54.05 10.66 -9.58
CA PHE A 18 53.29 10.32 -8.40
C PHE A 18 52.00 11.15 -8.31
N PHE A 19 52.08 12.45 -8.54
CA PHE A 19 50.91 13.33 -8.49
C PHE A 19 49.90 13.05 -9.63
N ALA A 20 50.38 12.74 -10.83
CA ALA A 20 49.56 12.32 -11.96
C ALA A 20 48.90 10.96 -11.69
N GLY A 21 49.64 9.98 -11.17
CA GLY A 21 49.11 8.67 -10.76
C GLY A 21 48.10 8.78 -9.61
N TYR A 22 48.41 9.59 -8.60
CA TYR A 22 47.51 9.88 -7.48
C TYR A 22 46.21 10.52 -7.98
N ARG A 23 46.31 11.53 -8.85
CA ARG A 23 45.15 12.20 -9.43
C ARG A 23 44.33 11.30 -10.37
N TYR A 24 45.03 10.36 -11.09
CA TYR A 24 44.34 9.36 -11.93
C TYR A 24 43.60 8.32 -11.09
N LEU A 25 44.19 7.83 -10.00
CA LEU A 25 43.57 6.88 -9.08
C LEU A 25 42.39 7.54 -8.30
N TYR A 26 42.56 8.80 -7.89
CA TYR A 26 41.51 9.54 -7.19
C TYR A 26 40.41 10.05 -8.12
N LYS A 27 40.69 10.29 -9.41
CA LYS A 27 39.69 10.72 -10.39
C LYS A 27 38.79 9.59 -10.86
N LYS A 28 39.14 8.34 -10.58
CA LYS A 28 38.36 7.15 -10.97
C LYS A 28 37.33 6.70 -9.94
N ALA A 29 37.14 7.46 -8.88
CA ALA A 29 35.92 7.40 -8.10
C ALA A 29 34.82 8.26 -8.79
N ASP A 30 34.56 8.02 -10.09
CA ASP A 30 33.34 8.52 -10.72
C ASP A 30 32.19 8.03 -9.87
N SER A 31 31.53 8.99 -9.24
CA SER A 31 30.37 8.72 -8.41
C SER A 31 29.28 8.12 -9.31
N VAL A 32 29.23 6.79 -9.35
CA VAL A 32 28.12 6.08 -10.01
C VAL A 32 26.84 6.76 -9.53
N PHE A 33 26.07 7.25 -10.47
CA PHE A 33 24.82 7.92 -10.14
C PHE A 33 23.94 6.97 -9.34
N LYS A 34 23.62 7.37 -8.12
CA LYS A 34 22.75 6.60 -7.25
C LYS A 34 21.69 7.49 -6.63
N LEU A 35 20.52 6.93 -6.45
CA LEU A 35 19.44 7.49 -5.66
C LEU A 35 19.33 6.72 -4.35
N SER A 36 19.64 7.38 -3.25
CA SER A 36 19.46 6.81 -1.93
C SER A 36 18.04 7.08 -1.44
N GLY A 37 17.45 6.09 -0.80
CA GLY A 37 16.09 6.17 -0.30
C GLY A 37 15.81 5.10 0.75
N GLU A 38 14.53 4.90 1.01
CA GLU A 38 14.02 3.96 1.99
C GLU A 38 12.92 3.10 1.35
N ILE A 39 12.93 1.81 1.62
CA ILE A 39 11.88 0.89 1.19
C ILE A 39 10.60 1.23 1.94
N GLN A 40 9.52 1.39 1.19
CA GLN A 40 8.18 1.67 1.68
C GLN A 40 7.23 0.60 1.18
N MET A 41 6.09 0.43 1.87
CA MET A 41 4.98 -0.39 1.41
C MET A 41 3.68 0.40 1.44
N THR A 42 2.72 -0.04 0.66
CA THR A 42 1.37 0.48 0.76
C THR A 42 0.72 -0.06 2.03
N GLN A 43 0.13 0.82 2.82
CA GLN A 43 -0.61 0.47 4.03
C GLN A 43 -2.09 0.73 3.80
N VAL A 44 -2.93 -0.17 4.28
CA VAL A 44 -4.38 -0.05 4.23
C VAL A 44 -4.93 -0.25 5.63
N ASP A 45 -5.62 0.77 6.13
CA ASP A 45 -6.35 0.65 7.38
C ASP A 45 -7.71 0.01 7.08
N VAL A 46 -8.03 -1.06 7.81
CA VAL A 46 -9.26 -1.81 7.66
C VAL A 46 -10.16 -1.59 8.87
N ALA A 47 -11.44 -1.37 8.59
CA ALA A 47 -12.46 -1.01 9.57
C ALA A 47 -13.78 -1.74 9.27
N PHE A 48 -14.59 -1.95 10.30
CA PHE A 48 -15.96 -2.40 10.11
C PHE A 48 -16.80 -1.30 9.45
N LYS A 49 -17.72 -1.70 8.57
CA LYS A 49 -18.68 -0.77 7.91
C LYS A 49 -19.91 -0.47 8.78
N VAL A 50 -20.06 -1.18 9.88
CA VAL A 50 -21.14 -1.04 10.87
C VAL A 50 -20.54 -0.97 12.27
N SER A 51 -21.27 -0.39 13.22
CA SER A 51 -20.85 -0.29 14.62
C SER A 51 -21.21 -1.56 15.39
N GLY A 52 -20.43 -1.86 16.43
CA GLY A 52 -20.71 -3.00 17.32
C GLY A 52 -19.58 -3.28 18.27
N THR A 53 -19.74 -4.31 19.11
CA THR A 53 -18.68 -4.81 19.99
C THR A 53 -17.89 -5.89 19.28
N ILE A 54 -16.58 -5.83 19.32
CA ILE A 54 -15.70 -6.88 18.75
C ILE A 54 -15.88 -8.13 19.59
N SER A 55 -16.40 -9.21 18.99
CA SER A 55 -16.59 -10.50 19.65
C SER A 55 -15.32 -11.36 19.58
N HIS A 56 -14.62 -11.31 18.44
CA HIS A 56 -13.41 -12.07 18.21
C HIS A 56 -12.41 -11.32 17.32
N ARG A 57 -11.14 -11.42 17.68
CA ARG A 57 -10.00 -10.92 16.91
C ARG A 57 -9.01 -12.06 16.66
N TYR A 58 -8.92 -12.51 15.41
CA TYR A 58 -8.16 -13.72 15.04
C TYR A 58 -6.68 -13.47 14.78
N PHE A 59 -6.28 -12.21 14.58
CA PHE A 59 -4.92 -11.86 14.19
C PHE A 59 -4.31 -10.81 15.11
N SER A 60 -2.98 -10.88 15.26
CA SER A 60 -2.16 -9.93 15.99
C SER A 60 -1.10 -9.31 15.09
N GLU A 61 -0.43 -8.28 15.59
CA GLU A 61 0.67 -7.61 14.89
C GLU A 61 1.76 -8.61 14.48
N GLY A 62 2.32 -8.43 13.27
CA GLY A 62 3.34 -9.29 12.69
C GLY A 62 2.82 -10.57 12.00
N MET A 63 1.53 -10.90 12.14
CA MET A 63 0.95 -12.07 11.46
C MET A 63 0.68 -11.77 9.98
N THR A 64 0.95 -12.76 9.13
CA THR A 64 0.64 -12.70 7.69
C THR A 64 -0.82 -13.05 7.46
N VAL A 65 -1.46 -12.30 6.55
CA VAL A 65 -2.85 -12.48 6.17
C VAL A 65 -2.99 -12.60 4.65
N LYS A 66 -4.03 -13.33 4.23
CA LYS A 66 -4.39 -13.46 2.82
C LYS A 66 -5.60 -12.59 2.52
N LYS A 67 -5.72 -12.18 1.26
CA LYS A 67 -6.93 -11.51 0.77
C LYS A 67 -8.18 -12.33 1.09
N ASP A 68 -9.25 -11.65 1.49
CA ASP A 68 -10.54 -12.20 1.90
C ASP A 68 -10.52 -13.06 3.19
N GLN A 69 -9.37 -13.14 3.88
CA GLN A 69 -9.25 -13.83 5.16
C GLN A 69 -9.95 -13.04 6.27
N LEU A 70 -10.75 -13.73 7.09
CA LEU A 70 -11.45 -13.15 8.23
C LEU A 70 -10.47 -12.74 9.32
N LEU A 71 -10.49 -11.47 9.69
CA LEU A 71 -9.58 -10.84 10.67
C LEU A 71 -10.23 -10.68 12.05
N ALA A 72 -11.48 -10.23 12.05
CA ALA A 72 -12.25 -9.99 13.27
C ALA A 72 -13.75 -10.06 12.99
N GLU A 73 -14.55 -10.25 14.03
CA GLU A 73 -16.01 -10.27 13.98
C GLU A 73 -16.59 -9.38 15.08
N LEU A 74 -17.71 -8.72 14.76
CA LEU A 74 -18.55 -8.06 15.75
C LEU A 74 -19.57 -9.06 16.33
N ASN A 75 -20.09 -8.79 17.53
CA ASN A 75 -21.32 -9.41 17.99
C ASN A 75 -22.44 -9.07 16.98
N ASN A 76 -22.99 -10.10 16.36
CA ASN A 76 -23.89 -9.97 15.23
C ASN A 76 -25.36 -10.33 15.56
N GLU A 77 -25.69 -10.59 16.83
CA GLU A 77 -27.05 -11.05 17.24
C GLU A 77 -28.16 -10.11 16.78
N THR A 78 -27.95 -8.80 16.94
CA THR A 78 -28.90 -7.77 16.49
C THR A 78 -29.07 -7.79 14.98
N TYR A 79 -27.98 -7.84 14.23
CA TYR A 79 -27.98 -7.87 12.77
C TYR A 79 -28.61 -9.16 12.23
N LEU A 80 -28.32 -10.30 12.87
CA LEU A 80 -28.95 -11.58 12.54
C LEU A 80 -30.46 -11.56 12.78
N THR A 81 -30.91 -10.92 13.86
CA THR A 81 -32.33 -10.76 14.15
C THR A 81 -33.01 -9.86 13.14
N GLN A 82 -32.39 -8.74 12.76
CA GLN A 82 -32.91 -7.84 11.73
C GLN A 82 -33.03 -8.55 10.37
N GLN A 83 -32.01 -9.34 9.99
CA GLN A 83 -32.06 -10.17 8.78
C GLN A 83 -33.21 -11.17 8.79
N LYS A 84 -33.42 -11.88 9.91
CA LYS A 84 -34.56 -12.83 10.06
C LYS A 84 -35.90 -12.14 9.91
N MET A 85 -36.05 -10.96 10.50
CA MET A 85 -37.29 -10.16 10.37
C MET A 85 -37.51 -9.70 8.93
N ALA A 86 -36.49 -9.19 8.27
CA ALA A 86 -36.59 -8.75 6.88
C ALA A 86 -36.92 -9.92 5.94
N LYS A 87 -36.36 -11.08 6.17
CA LYS A 87 -36.65 -12.31 5.42
C LYS A 87 -38.11 -12.75 5.63
N ALA A 88 -38.58 -12.76 6.85
CA ALA A 88 -39.98 -13.10 7.13
C ALA A 88 -40.98 -12.14 6.43
N ASN A 89 -40.66 -10.84 6.41
CA ASN A 89 -41.47 -9.85 5.69
C ASN A 89 -41.46 -10.08 4.16
N GLU A 90 -40.33 -10.44 3.58
CA GLU A 90 -40.21 -10.82 2.16
C GLU A 90 -41.06 -12.06 1.86
N ASP A 91 -40.97 -13.09 2.70
CA ASP A 91 -41.73 -14.34 2.56
C ASP A 91 -43.27 -14.05 2.59
N VAL A 92 -43.72 -13.21 3.51
CA VAL A 92 -45.15 -12.77 3.58
C VAL A 92 -45.57 -12.04 2.30
N ALA A 93 -44.74 -11.10 1.81
CA ALA A 93 -45.05 -10.38 0.57
C ALA A 93 -45.07 -11.32 -0.65
N LYS A 94 -44.15 -12.30 -0.68
CA LYS A 94 -44.12 -13.31 -1.74
C LYS A 94 -45.35 -14.20 -1.74
N TRP A 95 -45.75 -14.72 -0.59
CA TRP A 95 -46.96 -15.52 -0.47
C TRP A 95 -48.22 -14.73 -0.84
N GLY A 96 -48.33 -13.46 -0.41
CA GLY A 96 -49.44 -12.59 -0.80
C GLY A 96 -49.52 -12.39 -2.32
N LEU A 97 -48.40 -12.26 -3.00
CA LEU A 97 -48.39 -12.19 -4.46
C LEU A 97 -48.81 -13.51 -5.12
N GLU A 98 -48.31 -14.64 -4.59
CA GLU A 98 -48.66 -15.97 -5.12
C GLU A 98 -50.14 -16.27 -4.93
N GLU A 99 -50.73 -15.96 -3.74
CA GLU A 99 -52.14 -16.12 -3.45
C GLU A 99 -52.97 -15.25 -4.40
N LEU A 100 -52.60 -14.00 -4.61
CA LEU A 100 -53.26 -13.08 -5.54
C LEU A 100 -53.26 -13.64 -6.97
N LYS A 101 -52.14 -14.13 -7.46
CA LYS A 101 -52.03 -14.76 -8.79
C LYS A 101 -52.91 -16.00 -8.91
N ALA A 102 -52.90 -16.85 -7.89
CA ALA A 102 -53.75 -18.05 -7.85
C ALA A 102 -55.25 -17.69 -7.83
N GLY A 103 -55.66 -16.65 -7.08
CA GLY A 103 -57.03 -16.13 -7.04
C GLY A 103 -57.47 -15.62 -8.41
N PHE A 104 -56.66 -14.84 -9.10
CA PHE A 104 -56.95 -14.35 -10.46
C PHE A 104 -57.10 -15.49 -11.46
N LYS A 105 -56.20 -16.47 -11.41
CA LYS A 105 -56.29 -17.66 -12.26
C LYS A 105 -57.58 -18.43 -12.07
N LYS A 106 -58.02 -18.59 -10.80
CA LYS A 106 -59.28 -19.28 -10.46
C LYS A 106 -60.52 -18.47 -10.90
N ALA A 107 -60.49 -17.14 -10.76
CA ALA A 107 -61.61 -16.26 -11.12
C ALA A 107 -61.70 -15.97 -12.64
N GLY A 108 -60.70 -16.33 -13.44
CA GLY A 108 -60.66 -15.98 -14.86
C GLY A 108 -60.52 -14.48 -15.17
N THR A 109 -60.15 -13.68 -14.19
CA THR A 109 -60.00 -12.21 -14.30
C THR A 109 -58.63 -11.78 -13.81
N THR A 110 -58.15 -10.60 -14.25
CA THR A 110 -56.90 -10.03 -13.78
C THR A 110 -57.06 -8.54 -13.50
N ASN A 111 -56.71 -8.12 -12.31
CA ASN A 111 -56.54 -6.71 -11.98
C ASN A 111 -55.06 -6.35 -12.05
N LYS A 112 -54.66 -5.76 -13.17
CA LYS A 112 -53.26 -5.42 -13.47
C LYS A 112 -52.67 -4.47 -12.43
N ASN A 113 -53.41 -3.43 -12.03
CA ASN A 113 -52.92 -2.43 -11.06
C ASN A 113 -52.67 -3.07 -9.68
N LEU A 114 -53.55 -3.99 -9.25
CA LEU A 114 -53.38 -4.69 -7.98
C LEU A 114 -52.19 -5.63 -8.02
N LEU A 115 -51.97 -6.32 -9.15
CA LEU A 115 -50.80 -7.18 -9.37
C LEU A 115 -49.49 -6.38 -9.34
N GLU A 116 -49.46 -5.26 -10.05
CA GLU A 116 -48.28 -4.36 -10.09
C GLU A 116 -47.99 -3.78 -8.68
N LYS A 117 -49.01 -3.36 -7.95
CA LYS A 117 -48.87 -2.88 -6.56
C LYS A 117 -48.29 -3.97 -5.65
N THR A 118 -48.83 -5.19 -5.69
CA THR A 118 -48.33 -6.29 -4.84
C THR A 118 -46.94 -6.73 -5.24
N GLN A 119 -46.61 -6.71 -6.54
CA GLN A 119 -45.25 -6.95 -7.02
C GLN A 119 -44.28 -5.88 -6.51
N ALA A 120 -44.67 -4.61 -6.52
CA ALA A 120 -43.85 -3.53 -5.98
C ALA A 120 -43.64 -3.69 -4.46
N GLN A 121 -44.61 -4.17 -3.72
CA GLN A 121 -44.45 -4.49 -2.29
C GLN A 121 -43.43 -5.60 -2.06
N LEU A 122 -43.47 -6.69 -2.86
CA LEU A 122 -42.48 -7.75 -2.82
C LEU A 122 -41.08 -7.20 -3.12
N ASN A 123 -40.94 -6.39 -4.18
CA ASN A 123 -39.65 -5.81 -4.54
C ASN A 123 -39.08 -4.94 -3.39
N ALA A 124 -39.91 -4.16 -2.71
CA ALA A 124 -39.51 -3.37 -1.56
C ALA A 124 -39.08 -4.24 -0.37
N ALA A 125 -39.81 -5.35 -0.10
CA ALA A 125 -39.46 -6.29 0.95
C ALA A 125 -38.13 -7.03 0.63
N SER A 126 -37.92 -7.43 -0.63
CA SER A 126 -36.66 -8.04 -1.10
C SER A 126 -35.47 -7.09 -0.95
N ALA A 127 -35.64 -5.80 -1.32
CA ALA A 127 -34.58 -4.81 -1.16
C ALA A 127 -34.25 -4.58 0.33
N ASN A 128 -35.23 -4.59 1.21
CA ASN A 128 -35.00 -4.47 2.66
C ASN A 128 -34.24 -5.71 3.23
N ARG A 129 -34.58 -6.92 2.77
CA ARG A 129 -33.84 -8.13 3.12
C ARG A 129 -32.39 -8.04 2.65
N GLU A 130 -32.15 -7.63 1.39
CA GLU A 130 -30.81 -7.47 0.85
C GLU A 130 -29.98 -6.47 1.65
N LEU A 131 -30.57 -5.34 2.05
CA LEU A 131 -29.92 -4.37 2.94
C LEU A 131 -29.50 -5.02 4.27
N SER A 132 -30.39 -5.81 4.86
CA SER A 132 -30.12 -6.51 6.13
C SER A 132 -29.03 -7.60 5.97
N ASP A 133 -28.99 -8.27 4.81
CA ASP A 133 -27.91 -9.23 4.46
C ASP A 133 -26.56 -8.52 4.38
N TYR A 134 -26.48 -7.35 3.73
CA TYR A 134 -25.25 -6.54 3.69
C TYR A 134 -24.83 -6.09 5.10
N GLN A 135 -25.75 -5.59 5.91
CA GLN A 135 -25.45 -5.16 7.28
C GLN A 135 -24.88 -6.30 8.12
N LEU A 136 -25.45 -7.51 8.01
CA LEU A 136 -24.92 -8.71 8.67
C LEU A 136 -23.55 -9.08 8.12
N SER A 137 -23.34 -9.00 6.81
CA SER A 137 -22.02 -9.29 6.21
C SER A 137 -20.94 -8.32 6.69
N TYR A 138 -21.30 -7.06 6.96
CA TYR A 138 -20.38 -6.03 7.45
C TYR A 138 -19.97 -6.19 8.91
N THR A 139 -20.56 -7.15 9.65
CA THR A 139 -20.10 -7.54 10.98
C THR A 139 -18.83 -8.41 10.92
N LYS A 140 -18.42 -8.84 9.73
CA LYS A 140 -17.18 -9.58 9.48
C LYS A 140 -16.16 -8.67 8.82
N LEU A 141 -14.96 -8.61 9.39
CA LEU A 141 -13.85 -7.83 8.86
C LEU A 141 -12.88 -8.77 8.16
N ASN A 142 -12.81 -8.65 6.84
CA ASN A 142 -11.90 -9.44 6.01
C ASN A 142 -10.74 -8.58 5.49
N SER A 143 -9.59 -9.22 5.24
CA SER A 143 -8.44 -8.55 4.63
C SER A 143 -8.71 -8.19 3.17
N PRO A 144 -8.46 -6.95 2.73
CA PRO A 144 -8.63 -6.56 1.32
C PRO A 144 -7.45 -7.01 0.43
N LEU A 145 -6.32 -7.46 1.02
CA LEU A 145 -5.08 -7.78 0.30
C LEU A 145 -4.28 -8.89 1.01
N ASN A 146 -3.28 -9.42 0.31
CA ASN A 146 -2.24 -10.26 0.92
C ASN A 146 -1.22 -9.36 1.59
N GLY A 147 -0.86 -9.64 2.85
CA GLY A 147 0.05 -8.75 3.56
C GLY A 147 0.38 -9.18 4.98
N VAL A 148 0.85 -8.24 5.76
CA VAL A 148 1.19 -8.42 7.17
C VAL A 148 0.44 -7.39 8.02
N ILE A 149 -0.05 -7.79 9.19
CA ILE A 149 -0.63 -6.87 10.17
C ILE A 149 0.50 -6.00 10.74
N LEU A 150 0.44 -4.70 10.47
CA LEU A 150 1.41 -3.72 10.98
C LEU A 150 1.03 -3.19 12.35
N ALA A 151 -0.26 -2.97 12.56
CA ALA A 151 -0.81 -2.51 13.82
C ALA A 151 -2.21 -3.07 14.06
N ALA A 152 -2.53 -3.37 15.30
CA ALA A 152 -3.85 -3.72 15.79
C ALA A 152 -4.33 -2.60 16.74
N TYR A 153 -5.29 -1.81 16.30
CA TYR A 153 -5.76 -0.63 17.03
C TYR A 153 -6.85 -0.92 18.04
N ARG A 154 -7.47 -2.12 17.96
CA ARG A 154 -8.65 -2.50 18.74
C ARG A 154 -8.52 -3.90 19.30
N GLU A 155 -9.11 -4.11 20.49
CA GLU A 155 -9.10 -5.38 21.18
C GLU A 155 -10.50 -6.03 21.24
N GLU A 156 -10.55 -7.31 21.59
CA GLU A 156 -11.82 -8.01 21.86
C GLU A 156 -12.55 -7.35 23.03
N GLY A 157 -13.86 -7.23 22.92
CA GLY A 157 -14.72 -6.58 23.90
C GLY A 157 -14.86 -5.06 23.69
N GLU A 158 -14.04 -4.42 22.83
CA GLU A 158 -14.20 -2.99 22.54
C GLU A 158 -15.42 -2.72 21.66
N VAL A 159 -16.06 -1.59 21.92
CA VAL A 159 -17.13 -1.05 21.06
C VAL A 159 -16.49 -0.15 20.01
N VAL A 160 -16.74 -0.44 18.74
CA VAL A 160 -16.19 0.32 17.61
C VAL A 160 -17.30 0.98 16.80
N ALA A 161 -17.03 2.20 16.35
CA ALA A 161 -17.88 2.89 15.40
C ALA A 161 -17.59 2.43 13.95
N ALA A 162 -18.57 2.57 13.06
CA ALA A 162 -18.37 2.34 11.64
C ALA A 162 -17.24 3.23 11.10
N GLY A 163 -16.29 2.66 10.36
CA GLY A 163 -15.14 3.34 9.78
C GLY A 163 -13.95 3.57 10.74
N ALA A 164 -14.08 3.19 12.04
CA ALA A 164 -12.96 3.26 12.96
C ALA A 164 -11.91 2.18 12.61
N PRO A 165 -10.62 2.52 12.41
CA PRO A 165 -9.59 1.54 12.08
C PRO A 165 -9.45 0.46 13.17
N VAL A 166 -9.39 -0.80 12.73
CA VAL A 166 -9.17 -1.98 13.59
C VAL A 166 -7.76 -2.52 13.38
N PHE A 167 -7.32 -2.64 12.13
CA PHE A 167 -5.97 -3.04 11.77
C PHE A 167 -5.40 -2.12 10.70
N SER A 168 -4.06 -2.02 10.71
CA SER A 168 -3.28 -1.55 9.56
C SER A 168 -2.58 -2.73 8.90
N ILE A 169 -2.78 -2.93 7.60
CA ILE A 169 -2.22 -4.04 6.84
C ILE A 169 -1.25 -3.49 5.81
N GLY A 170 -0.01 -3.99 5.82
CA GLY A 170 1.00 -3.66 4.83
C GLY A 170 0.99 -4.66 3.67
N ASP A 171 0.97 -4.13 2.44
CA ASP A 171 1.05 -4.93 1.21
C ASP A 171 2.50 -5.40 1.01
N THR A 172 2.77 -6.68 1.24
CA THR A 172 4.12 -7.26 1.10
C THR A 172 4.50 -7.56 -0.35
N GLU A 173 3.55 -7.51 -1.28
CA GLU A 173 3.79 -7.77 -2.70
C GLU A 173 4.22 -6.51 -3.45
N LYS A 174 3.80 -5.32 -2.96
CA LYS A 174 4.05 -4.03 -3.61
C LYS A 174 4.94 -3.15 -2.76
N LEU A 175 6.24 -3.42 -2.84
CA LEU A 175 7.26 -2.58 -2.22
C LEU A 175 7.82 -1.57 -3.23
N TRP A 176 8.17 -0.39 -2.74
CA TRP A 176 8.78 0.66 -3.54
C TRP A 176 9.78 1.46 -2.72
N ILE A 177 10.77 2.04 -3.38
CA ILE A 177 11.73 2.94 -2.75
C ILE A 177 11.22 4.37 -2.89
N ARG A 178 11.18 5.08 -1.77
CA ARG A 178 11.06 6.53 -1.75
C ARG A 178 12.46 7.14 -1.76
N ALA A 179 12.88 7.59 -2.93
CA ALA A 179 14.17 8.23 -3.12
C ALA A 179 14.01 9.72 -3.44
N TYR A 180 15.12 10.45 -3.33
CA TYR A 180 15.16 11.88 -3.59
C TYR A 180 16.21 12.19 -4.65
N LEU A 181 15.76 12.77 -5.76
CA LEU A 181 16.58 13.16 -6.90
C LEU A 181 16.97 14.64 -6.75
N PRO A 182 18.26 14.99 -6.64
CA PRO A 182 18.69 16.37 -6.61
C PRO A 182 18.28 17.14 -7.88
N GLU A 183 17.84 18.39 -7.73
CA GLU A 183 17.48 19.27 -8.86
C GLU A 183 18.56 19.33 -9.94
N THR A 184 19.82 19.38 -9.53
CA THR A 184 20.99 19.44 -10.44
C THR A 184 21.15 18.20 -11.33
N LYS A 185 20.40 17.14 -11.05
CA LYS A 185 20.42 15.85 -11.77
C LYS A 185 19.03 15.42 -12.22
N ALA A 186 18.08 16.36 -12.30
CA ALA A 186 16.69 16.06 -12.64
C ALA A 186 16.54 15.29 -13.98
N ASP A 187 17.38 15.59 -14.96
CA ASP A 187 17.37 14.95 -16.29
C ASP A 187 17.96 13.52 -16.31
N ALA A 188 18.62 13.10 -15.22
CA ALA A 188 19.30 11.80 -15.17
C ALA A 188 18.34 10.61 -15.02
N VAL A 189 17.10 10.86 -14.60
CA VAL A 189 16.11 9.80 -14.32
C VAL A 189 14.81 10.08 -15.07
N LYS A 190 14.29 9.07 -15.76
CA LYS A 190 13.04 9.15 -16.52
C LYS A 190 11.99 8.20 -15.99
N LEU A 191 10.74 8.57 -16.15
CA LEU A 191 9.61 7.68 -15.85
C LEU A 191 9.71 6.39 -16.69
N GLY A 192 9.50 5.25 -16.04
CA GLY A 192 9.58 3.94 -16.68
C GLY A 192 11.02 3.36 -16.76
N GLN A 193 12.04 4.11 -16.35
CA GLN A 193 13.43 3.66 -16.37
C GLN A 193 13.68 2.51 -15.42
N LYS A 194 14.45 1.52 -15.87
CA LYS A 194 14.90 0.41 -15.03
C LYS A 194 16.04 0.83 -14.15
N MET A 195 16.07 0.29 -12.94
CA MET A 195 17.08 0.56 -11.93
C MET A 195 17.49 -0.72 -11.23
N ILE A 196 18.76 -0.80 -10.85
CA ILE A 196 19.29 -1.88 -10.00
C ILE A 196 19.32 -1.38 -8.58
N ILE A 197 18.65 -2.11 -7.68
CA ILE A 197 18.52 -1.77 -6.26
C ILE A 197 19.51 -2.63 -5.47
N LYS A 198 20.24 -1.98 -4.57
CA LYS A 198 21.15 -2.62 -3.61
C LYS A 198 20.78 -2.19 -2.20
N ILE A 199 20.96 -3.10 -1.26
CA ILE A 199 20.66 -2.94 0.15
C ILE A 199 21.88 -3.30 0.96
N ASP A 200 22.27 -2.44 1.91
CA ASP A 200 23.51 -2.64 2.68
C ASP A 200 23.50 -3.94 3.52
N SER A 201 22.33 -4.34 4.01
CA SER A 201 22.17 -5.60 4.75
C SER A 201 22.30 -6.86 3.87
N MET A 202 22.23 -6.71 2.53
CA MET A 202 22.29 -7.81 1.56
C MET A 202 23.22 -7.44 0.38
N PRO A 203 24.53 -7.27 0.59
CA PRO A 203 25.45 -6.68 -0.41
C PRO A 203 25.60 -7.53 -1.68
N ASN A 204 25.33 -8.83 -1.60
CA ASN A 204 25.44 -9.77 -2.73
C ASN A 204 24.15 -9.90 -3.53
N GLU A 205 23.03 -9.36 -3.03
CA GLU A 205 21.74 -9.42 -3.71
C GLU A 205 21.52 -8.14 -4.51
N LYS A 206 20.99 -8.31 -5.71
CA LYS A 206 20.53 -7.23 -6.58
C LYS A 206 19.03 -7.43 -6.82
N PHE A 207 18.28 -6.35 -6.70
CA PHE A 207 16.86 -6.34 -6.98
C PHE A 207 16.61 -5.44 -8.19
N GLU A 208 15.66 -5.82 -9.01
CA GLU A 208 15.23 -4.99 -10.13
C GLU A 208 14.14 -4.03 -9.68
N GLY A 209 14.21 -2.81 -10.21
CA GLY A 209 13.21 -1.79 -9.96
C GLY A 209 12.88 -0.98 -11.20
N LYS A 210 11.74 -0.31 -11.14
CA LYS A 210 11.27 0.58 -12.21
C LYS A 210 10.77 1.89 -11.62
N VAL A 211 11.18 3.01 -12.23
CA VAL A 211 10.70 4.33 -11.85
C VAL A 211 9.23 4.46 -12.24
N ILE A 212 8.34 4.57 -11.25
CA ILE A 212 6.89 4.67 -11.46
C ILE A 212 6.35 6.08 -11.23
N PHE A 213 7.13 6.95 -10.58
CA PHE A 213 6.70 8.31 -10.28
C PHE A 213 7.91 9.22 -10.07
N ILE A 214 7.84 10.42 -10.61
CA ILE A 214 8.74 11.54 -10.33
C ILE A 214 7.85 12.74 -10.02
N SER A 215 8.07 13.40 -8.88
CA SER A 215 7.29 14.58 -8.49
C SER A 215 7.57 15.76 -9.41
N ASP A 216 6.52 16.43 -9.88
CA ASP A 216 6.66 17.69 -10.64
C ASP A 216 7.01 18.89 -9.75
N LYS A 217 6.85 18.73 -8.43
CA LYS A 217 7.13 19.77 -7.45
C LYS A 217 8.36 19.40 -6.64
N ALA A 218 9.34 20.31 -6.60
CA ALA A 218 10.50 20.17 -5.74
C ALA A 218 10.10 20.31 -4.26
N GLU A 219 10.70 19.50 -3.43
CA GLU A 219 10.58 19.51 -1.98
C GLU A 219 11.94 19.84 -1.35
N PHE A 220 11.95 20.36 -0.14
CA PHE A 220 13.20 20.51 0.60
C PHE A 220 13.61 19.14 1.17
N THR A 221 14.93 18.85 1.19
CA THR A 221 15.41 17.61 1.83
C THR A 221 14.92 17.54 3.26
N PRO A 222 14.39 16.38 3.71
CA PRO A 222 13.81 16.24 5.06
C PRO A 222 14.85 16.18 6.19
N LYS A 223 16.06 16.71 6.02
CA LYS A 223 17.06 16.85 7.09
C LYS A 223 16.81 18.10 7.92
N GLN A 224 16.71 17.92 9.24
CA GLN A 224 16.81 19.03 10.18
C GLN A 224 18.23 19.61 10.09
N ILE A 225 18.33 20.85 9.63
CA ILE A 225 19.60 21.56 9.43
C ILE A 225 19.92 22.32 10.71
N TYR A 226 21.04 21.99 11.34
CA TYR A 226 21.54 22.69 12.53
C TYR A 226 22.67 23.69 12.22
N THR A 227 23.10 23.84 10.96
CA THR A 227 24.19 24.77 10.57
C THR A 227 23.84 25.58 9.32
N THR A 228 24.30 26.83 9.31
CA THR A 228 24.07 27.82 8.24
C THR A 228 24.73 27.47 6.90
N GLU A 229 25.60 26.46 6.82
CA GLU A 229 26.39 26.08 5.63
C GLU A 229 25.76 24.95 4.80
N GLU A 230 24.82 24.18 5.35
CA GLU A 230 24.06 23.23 4.58
C GLU A 230 22.81 23.89 3.97
N ARG A 231 22.96 24.51 2.81
CA ARG A 231 21.82 25.02 2.03
C ARG A 231 20.86 23.88 1.79
N VAL A 232 19.60 24.12 2.15
CA VAL A 232 18.47 23.25 1.85
C VAL A 232 18.51 22.95 0.34
N LYS A 233 18.81 21.71 -0.02
CA LYS A 233 18.85 21.29 -1.42
C LYS A 233 17.44 20.94 -1.87
N LEU A 234 17.02 21.52 -2.98
CA LEU A 234 15.78 21.14 -3.64
C LEU A 234 15.96 19.74 -4.25
N VAL A 235 14.98 18.90 -3.98
CA VAL A 235 14.95 17.52 -4.47
C VAL A 235 13.58 17.17 -5.01
N TYR A 236 13.54 16.31 -5.99
CA TYR A 236 12.30 15.70 -6.48
C TYR A 236 12.10 14.33 -5.84
N LYS A 237 10.91 14.09 -5.34
CA LYS A 237 10.54 12.75 -4.84
C LYS A 237 10.40 11.79 -6.01
N VAL A 238 11.07 10.65 -5.93
CA VAL A 238 11.01 9.57 -6.91
C VAL A 238 10.49 8.31 -6.21
N LYS A 239 9.54 7.62 -6.86
CA LYS A 239 9.14 6.27 -6.44
C LYS A 239 9.66 5.26 -7.44
N ILE A 240 10.35 4.24 -6.92
CA ILE A 240 10.93 3.14 -7.70
C ILE A 240 10.28 1.87 -7.20
N GLU A 241 9.38 1.28 -7.98
CA GLU A 241 8.74 0.00 -7.67
C GLU A 241 9.76 -1.13 -7.76
N ILE A 242 9.76 -2.02 -6.78
CA ILE A 242 10.62 -3.21 -6.76
C ILE A 242 9.85 -4.34 -7.43
N THR A 243 10.34 -4.84 -8.55
CA THR A 243 9.63 -5.81 -9.38
C THR A 243 9.75 -7.24 -8.84
N ASP A 244 10.85 -7.57 -8.15
CA ASP A 244 11.06 -8.85 -7.49
C ASP A 244 11.56 -8.64 -6.07
N THR A 245 10.68 -8.76 -5.11
CA THR A 245 11.00 -8.58 -3.68
C THR A 245 11.61 -9.81 -3.04
N LYS A 246 11.59 -10.96 -3.74
CA LYS A 246 11.99 -12.30 -3.23
C LYS A 246 11.36 -12.63 -1.87
N GLY A 247 10.37 -11.87 -1.42
CA GLY A 247 9.70 -12.03 -0.13
C GLY A 247 10.56 -11.74 1.12
N ILE A 248 11.78 -11.19 0.93
CA ILE A 248 12.75 -10.95 2.02
C ILE A 248 12.86 -9.49 2.43
N LEU A 249 12.37 -8.58 1.60
CA LEU A 249 12.47 -7.15 1.84
C LEU A 249 11.43 -6.68 2.86
N LYS A 250 11.87 -5.77 3.74
CA LYS A 250 11.01 -5.14 4.74
C LYS A 250 10.99 -3.63 4.55
N PRO A 251 9.88 -2.95 4.85
CA PRO A 251 9.84 -1.50 4.85
C PRO A 251 10.76 -0.93 5.93
N GLY A 252 11.19 0.33 5.74
CA GLY A 252 12.11 1.00 6.64
C GLY A 252 13.59 0.70 6.39
N ILE A 253 13.92 -0.23 5.48
CA ILE A 253 15.30 -0.54 5.13
C ILE A 253 15.84 0.53 4.17
N PRO A 254 17.03 1.14 4.45
CA PRO A 254 17.71 1.99 3.48
C PRO A 254 18.10 1.20 2.23
N ALA A 255 17.93 1.81 1.07
CA ALA A 255 18.28 1.20 -0.21
C ALA A 255 18.83 2.24 -1.19
N ASP A 256 19.80 1.82 -1.99
CA ASP A 256 20.38 2.61 -3.07
C ASP A 256 19.92 2.05 -4.43
N ALA A 257 19.40 2.92 -5.29
CA ALA A 257 19.01 2.58 -6.64
C ALA A 257 20.03 3.16 -7.65
N PHE A 258 20.52 2.33 -8.55
CA PHE A 258 21.50 2.64 -9.58
C PHE A 258 20.85 2.56 -10.95
N LEU A 259 21.31 3.38 -11.90
CA LEU A 259 20.90 3.22 -13.28
C LEU A 259 21.40 1.87 -13.82
N GLU A 260 20.55 1.17 -14.55
CA GLU A 260 20.94 0.03 -15.36
C GLU A 260 21.74 0.55 -16.57
N GLU A 261 23.00 0.12 -16.73
CA GLU A 261 23.86 0.47 -17.88
C GLU A 261 23.39 -0.18 -19.17
#